data_069c9c59e9b2346c87b3b7471fdab7fa
#
_entry.id   069c9c59e9b2346c87b3b7471fdab7fa
#
_cell.length_a   1.000
_cell.length_b   1.000
_cell.length_c   1.000
_cell.angle_alpha   90.00
_cell.angle_beta   90.00
_cell.angle_gamma   90.00
#
_symmetry.space_group_name_H-M   'P 1'
#
loop_
_entity.id
_entity.type
_entity.pdbx_description
1 polymer ?
#
loop_
_entity_poly.entity_id
_entity_poly.type
_entity_poly.pdbx_seq_one_letter_code
_entity_poly.pdbx_strand_id
1 'polypeptide(L)'
;RRSSDLKETDRDKLIAMMVGRDLASYYTKNDHVQDEVVLEVKDLADGDRVKRASFDVKKGEILGVAGLVGAGRSETMECLFGITHKKSGTILYKGKEVAFKTPNEAMAAGFGLVPEDRKKEGLFLQSGVRFNTTINVIPRFLKKLVWNRAKEDEIVDQKIQDKIGRAS
;
A
#
# COMPACT_ATOMS: atom_id res chain seq x y z
N ARG A 1 -30.28 -10.37 25.89
CA ARG A 1 -30.43 -9.75 24.55
C ARG A 1 -31.35 -8.55 24.68
N ARG A 2 -30.83 -7.35 24.66
CA ARG A 2 -31.64 -6.15 24.49
C ARG A 2 -31.82 -5.95 22.99
N SER A 3 -33.04 -6.08 22.49
CA SER A 3 -33.40 -5.66 21.15
C SER A 3 -33.32 -4.13 21.16
N SER A 4 -32.28 -3.58 20.53
CA SER A 4 -32.22 -2.15 20.26
C SER A 4 -33.37 -1.81 19.33
N ASP A 5 -34.16 -0.80 19.68
CA ASP A 5 -35.31 -0.41 18.89
C ASP A 5 -34.80 0.16 17.55
N LEU A 6 -35.08 -0.51 16.44
CA LEU A 6 -34.60 -0.15 15.11
C LEU A 6 -35.03 1.27 14.68
N LYS A 7 -36.04 1.83 15.34
CA LYS A 7 -36.53 3.19 15.08
C LYS A 7 -35.60 4.31 15.60
N GLU A 8 -34.72 3.98 16.55
CA GLU A 8 -33.79 4.94 17.18
C GLU A 8 -32.34 4.73 16.72
N THR A 9 -32.09 3.83 15.77
CA THR A 9 -30.75 3.46 15.36
C THR A 9 -30.51 3.97 13.94
N ASP A 10 -29.62 4.96 13.81
CA ASP A 10 -29.13 5.41 12.52
C ASP A 10 -27.98 4.52 12.01
N ARG A 11 -27.57 4.76 10.77
CA ARG A 11 -26.52 3.99 10.11
C ARG A 11 -25.17 4.07 10.86
N ASP A 12 -24.79 5.23 11.35
CA ASP A 12 -23.50 5.46 12.00
C ASP A 12 -23.45 4.78 13.36
N LYS A 13 -24.58 4.79 14.10
CA LYS A 13 -24.72 4.07 15.37
C LYS A 13 -24.68 2.54 15.14
N LEU A 14 -25.24 2.03 14.06
CA LEU A 14 -25.13 0.62 13.67
C LEU A 14 -23.67 0.24 13.39
N ILE A 15 -22.95 1.03 12.62
CA ILE A 15 -21.56 0.81 12.32
C ILE A 15 -20.71 0.84 13.60
N ALA A 16 -20.91 1.83 14.47
CA ALA A 16 -20.23 1.93 15.74
C ALA A 16 -20.49 0.71 16.64
N MET A 17 -21.71 0.20 16.66
CA MET A 17 -22.05 -1.01 17.43
C MET A 17 -21.41 -2.28 16.84
N MET A 18 -21.27 -2.39 15.53
CA MET A 18 -20.63 -3.52 14.85
C MET A 18 -19.11 -3.53 15.06
N VAL A 19 -18.49 -2.36 15.02
CA VAL A 19 -17.03 -2.19 15.14
C VAL A 19 -16.59 -2.07 16.62
N GLY A 20 -17.53 -1.78 17.53
CA GLY A 20 -17.27 -1.61 18.97
C GLY A 20 -16.61 -0.27 19.34
N ARG A 21 -16.55 0.69 18.41
CA ARG A 21 -15.96 2.02 18.60
C ARG A 21 -16.51 3.03 17.59
N ASP A 22 -16.45 4.31 17.94
CA ASP A 22 -16.85 5.39 17.04
C ASP A 22 -15.76 5.62 15.98
N LEU A 23 -16.12 5.49 14.70
CA LEU A 23 -15.21 5.66 13.57
C LEU A 23 -14.99 7.14 13.18
N ALA A 24 -15.88 8.04 13.58
CA ALA A 24 -15.81 9.45 13.20
C ALA A 24 -14.55 10.17 13.70
N SER A 25 -13.94 9.69 14.79
CA SER A 25 -12.72 10.28 15.38
C SER A 25 -11.40 9.78 14.79
N TYR A 26 -11.43 8.75 13.92
CA TYR A 26 -10.21 8.10 13.41
C TYR A 26 -9.71 8.65 12.07
N TYR A 27 -10.54 9.32 11.32
CA TYR A 27 -10.20 9.84 10.00
C TYR A 27 -10.21 11.36 9.98
N THR A 28 -9.16 11.98 10.48
CA THR A 28 -8.88 13.37 10.12
C THR A 28 -8.43 13.37 8.65
N LYS A 29 -9.36 13.73 7.77
CA LYS A 29 -9.04 13.95 6.35
C LYS A 29 -8.24 15.25 6.25
N ASN A 30 -6.93 15.14 6.23
CA ASN A 30 -6.07 16.24 5.85
C ASN A 30 -5.97 16.22 4.33
N ASP A 31 -6.63 17.15 3.66
CA ASP A 31 -6.51 17.32 2.21
C ASP A 31 -5.13 17.94 1.90
N HIS A 32 -4.20 17.07 1.57
CA HIS A 32 -2.85 17.45 1.11
C HIS A 32 -2.69 17.28 -0.41
N VAL A 33 -3.81 17.15 -1.13
CA VAL A 33 -3.81 16.98 -2.57
C VAL A 33 -3.32 18.26 -3.24
N GLN A 34 -2.31 18.14 -4.08
CA GLN A 34 -1.75 19.20 -4.91
C GLN A 34 -2.16 18.95 -6.38
N ASP A 35 -2.16 19.97 -7.21
CA ASP A 35 -2.53 19.82 -8.63
C ASP A 35 -1.46 19.11 -9.48
N GLU A 36 -0.29 18.87 -8.93
CA GLU A 36 0.81 18.17 -9.60
C GLU A 36 0.47 16.68 -9.76
N VAL A 37 0.37 16.21 -11.02
CA VAL A 37 0.24 14.78 -11.34
C VAL A 37 1.60 14.12 -11.18
N VAL A 38 1.69 13.15 -10.26
CA VAL A 38 2.93 12.42 -9.96
C VAL A 38 3.01 11.08 -10.66
N LEU A 39 1.88 10.46 -10.98
CA LEU A 39 1.80 9.20 -11.72
C LEU A 39 0.70 9.33 -12.78
N GLU A 40 1.04 9.03 -14.02
CA GLU A 40 0.10 8.94 -15.12
C GLU A 40 0.27 7.59 -15.81
N VAL A 41 -0.82 6.86 -15.93
CA VAL A 41 -0.87 5.53 -16.55
C VAL A 41 -1.80 5.62 -17.75
N LYS A 42 -1.31 5.27 -18.93
CA LYS A 42 -2.04 5.32 -20.20
C LYS A 42 -2.07 3.95 -20.84
N ASP A 43 -3.26 3.42 -21.05
CA ASP A 43 -3.53 2.20 -21.81
C ASP A 43 -2.65 0.99 -21.41
N LEU A 44 -2.37 0.89 -20.11
CA LEU A 44 -1.56 -0.18 -19.54
C LEU A 44 -2.23 -1.53 -19.77
N ALA A 45 -1.49 -2.47 -20.33
CA ALA A 45 -1.90 -3.86 -20.50
C ALA A 45 -0.73 -4.80 -20.27
N ASP A 46 -0.99 -5.94 -19.61
CA ASP A 46 -0.04 -7.05 -19.44
C ASP A 46 -0.23 -8.15 -20.48
N GLY A 47 -1.35 -8.07 -21.23
CA GLY A 47 -1.71 -9.01 -22.30
C GLY A 47 -2.44 -10.25 -21.82
N ASP A 48 -2.79 -10.32 -20.54
CA ASP A 48 -3.55 -11.41 -19.94
C ASP A 48 -4.77 -10.86 -19.19
N ARG A 49 -4.59 -10.36 -17.99
CA ARG A 49 -5.67 -9.92 -17.09
C ARG A 49 -5.91 -8.42 -17.15
N VAL A 50 -4.86 -7.63 -17.32
CA VAL A 50 -4.96 -6.19 -17.55
C VAL A 50 -5.13 -5.92 -19.03
N LYS A 51 -6.37 -5.62 -19.44
CA LYS A 51 -6.67 -5.37 -20.87
C LYS A 51 -6.35 -3.93 -21.26
N ARG A 52 -6.73 -2.98 -20.43
CA ARG A 52 -6.52 -1.55 -20.65
C ARG A 52 -6.80 -0.78 -19.36
N ALA A 53 -5.78 -0.26 -18.72
CA ALA A 53 -5.93 0.58 -17.54
C ALA A 53 -5.35 1.97 -17.80
N SER A 54 -6.13 3.03 -17.50
CA SER A 54 -5.68 4.42 -17.62
C SER A 54 -6.18 5.20 -16.43
N PHE A 55 -5.29 5.91 -15.75
CA PHE A 55 -5.59 6.78 -14.61
C PHE A 55 -4.39 7.66 -14.32
N ASP A 56 -4.63 8.71 -13.55
CA ASP A 56 -3.61 9.58 -13.00
C ASP A 56 -3.75 9.70 -11.49
N VAL A 57 -2.65 10.00 -10.81
CA VAL A 57 -2.59 10.23 -9.38
C VAL A 57 -1.86 11.54 -9.12
N LYS A 58 -2.51 12.42 -8.37
CA LYS A 58 -1.92 13.67 -7.93
C LYS A 58 -1.09 13.49 -6.67
N LYS A 59 -0.21 14.42 -6.42
CA LYS A 59 0.62 14.44 -5.21
C LYS A 59 -0.25 14.60 -3.96
N GLY A 60 -0.09 13.67 -3.00
CA GLY A 60 -0.87 13.63 -1.77
C GLY A 60 -2.29 13.03 -1.94
N GLU A 61 -2.66 12.59 -3.13
CA GLU A 61 -3.95 11.97 -3.40
C GLU A 61 -4.01 10.52 -2.94
N ILE A 62 -5.19 10.10 -2.49
CA ILE A 62 -5.55 8.71 -2.29
C ILE A 62 -6.56 8.33 -3.38
N LEU A 63 -6.08 7.70 -4.44
CA LEU A 63 -6.92 7.21 -5.52
C LEU A 63 -7.58 5.88 -5.13
N GLY A 64 -8.91 5.84 -5.12
CA GLY A 64 -9.68 4.62 -4.91
C GLY A 64 -9.92 3.86 -6.22
N VAL A 65 -9.48 2.59 -6.30
CA VAL A 65 -9.73 1.72 -7.45
C VAL A 65 -10.77 0.67 -7.08
N ALA A 66 -11.98 0.80 -7.63
CA ALA A 66 -13.09 -0.11 -7.39
C ALA A 66 -13.33 -1.06 -8.58
N GLY A 67 -13.93 -2.22 -8.30
CA GLY A 67 -14.28 -3.19 -9.32
C GLY A 67 -14.71 -4.53 -8.72
N LEU A 68 -15.32 -5.38 -9.54
CA LEU A 68 -15.67 -6.74 -9.15
C LEU A 68 -14.45 -7.63 -8.97
N VAL A 69 -14.62 -8.78 -8.32
CA VAL A 69 -13.58 -9.81 -8.24
C VAL A 69 -13.19 -10.22 -9.66
N GLY A 70 -11.89 -10.25 -9.94
CA GLY A 70 -11.36 -10.54 -11.28
C GLY A 70 -11.33 -9.34 -12.24
N ALA A 71 -11.61 -8.12 -11.78
CA ALA A 71 -11.55 -6.91 -12.62
C ALA A 71 -10.13 -6.44 -12.97
N GLY A 72 -9.09 -7.16 -12.55
CA GLY A 72 -7.69 -6.83 -12.89
C GLY A 72 -7.07 -5.72 -12.01
N ARG A 73 -7.66 -5.40 -10.85
CA ARG A 73 -7.15 -4.33 -9.96
C ARG A 73 -5.79 -4.66 -9.38
N SER A 74 -5.66 -5.82 -8.75
CA SER A 74 -4.39 -6.29 -8.16
C SER A 74 -3.36 -6.48 -9.25
N GLU A 75 -3.73 -7.09 -10.35
CA GLU A 75 -2.87 -7.33 -11.52
C GLU A 75 -2.35 -6.01 -12.14
N THR A 76 -3.18 -4.96 -12.13
CA THR A 76 -2.73 -3.61 -12.56
C THR A 76 -1.64 -3.07 -11.64
N MET A 77 -1.79 -3.22 -10.32
CA MET A 77 -0.79 -2.78 -9.35
C MET A 77 0.48 -3.63 -9.43
N GLU A 78 0.35 -4.93 -9.61
CA GLU A 78 1.47 -5.86 -9.84
C GLU A 78 2.27 -5.50 -11.10
N CYS A 79 1.57 -5.15 -12.19
CA CYS A 79 2.18 -4.71 -13.43
C CYS A 79 2.93 -3.36 -13.25
N LEU A 80 2.34 -2.41 -12.52
CA LEU A 80 3.00 -1.16 -12.18
C LEU A 80 4.25 -1.37 -11.31
N PHE A 81 4.22 -2.37 -10.44
CA PHE A 81 5.32 -2.67 -9.51
C PHE A 81 6.40 -3.57 -10.12
N GLY A 82 6.20 -4.06 -11.36
CA GLY A 82 7.17 -4.91 -12.05
C GLY A 82 7.17 -6.38 -11.60
N ILE A 83 6.07 -6.86 -10.98
CA ILE A 83 5.84 -8.29 -10.71
C ILE A 83 5.44 -8.99 -12.00
N THR A 84 4.48 -8.42 -12.72
CA THR A 84 4.11 -8.85 -14.07
C THR A 84 4.67 -7.87 -15.11
N HIS A 85 4.80 -8.31 -16.36
CA HIS A 85 5.44 -7.50 -17.39
C HIS A 85 4.40 -6.74 -18.22
N LYS A 86 4.61 -5.44 -18.33
CA LYS A 86 3.88 -4.59 -19.24
C LYS A 86 4.09 -5.04 -20.69
N LYS A 87 3.01 -5.30 -21.44
CA LYS A 87 3.05 -5.53 -22.90
C LYS A 87 2.82 -4.26 -23.71
N SER A 88 1.94 -3.39 -23.23
CA SER A 88 1.65 -2.11 -23.88
C SER A 88 1.26 -1.04 -22.88
N GLY A 89 1.11 0.20 -23.35
CA GLY A 89 0.80 1.36 -22.54
C GLY A 89 2.03 2.11 -22.04
N THR A 90 1.79 3.28 -21.47
CA THR A 90 2.85 4.18 -20.96
C THR A 90 2.61 4.47 -19.48
N ILE A 91 3.67 4.47 -18.71
CA ILE A 91 3.68 4.87 -17.30
C ILE A 91 4.62 6.06 -17.19
N LEU A 92 4.09 7.21 -16.77
CA LEU A 92 4.89 8.40 -16.47
C LEU A 92 4.92 8.61 -14.95
N TYR A 93 6.11 8.68 -14.40
CA TYR A 93 6.31 9.02 -12.99
C TYR A 93 7.10 10.32 -12.88
N LYS A 94 6.48 11.33 -12.26
CA LYS A 94 7.04 12.70 -12.19
C LYS A 94 7.46 13.23 -13.56
N GLY A 95 6.58 13.02 -14.57
CA GLY A 95 6.79 13.47 -15.94
C GLY A 95 7.81 12.65 -16.77
N LYS A 96 8.40 11.62 -16.21
CA LYS A 96 9.37 10.74 -16.91
C LYS A 96 8.77 9.37 -17.17
N GLU A 97 8.95 8.85 -18.37
CA GLU A 97 8.52 7.49 -18.67
C GLU A 97 9.35 6.47 -17.89
N VAL A 98 8.66 5.52 -17.27
CA VAL A 98 9.25 4.43 -16.49
C VAL A 98 8.67 3.09 -16.95
N ALA A 99 9.48 2.05 -16.85
CA ALA A 99 9.06 0.66 -17.09
C ALA A 99 9.87 -0.24 -16.16
N PHE A 100 9.28 -0.61 -15.04
CA PHE A 100 9.94 -1.48 -14.07
C PHE A 100 9.89 -2.92 -14.55
N LYS A 101 11.04 -3.55 -14.64
CA LYS A 101 11.16 -4.98 -15.00
C LYS A 101 11.17 -5.87 -13.76
N THR A 102 11.44 -5.29 -12.61
CA THR A 102 11.53 -5.98 -11.32
C THR A 102 10.98 -5.10 -10.20
N PRO A 103 10.45 -5.71 -9.11
CA PRO A 103 10.06 -4.99 -7.91
C PRO A 103 11.17 -4.12 -7.31
N ASN A 104 12.42 -4.57 -7.41
CA ASN A 104 13.57 -3.81 -6.89
C ASN A 104 13.76 -2.46 -7.62
N GLU A 105 13.51 -2.41 -8.92
CA GLU A 105 13.55 -1.17 -9.69
C GLU A 105 12.43 -0.21 -9.25
N ALA A 106 11.22 -0.74 -9.05
CA ALA A 106 10.09 0.05 -8.56
C ALA A 106 10.37 0.60 -7.15
N MET A 107 10.89 -0.24 -6.24
CA MET A 107 11.26 0.18 -4.89
C MET A 107 12.36 1.24 -4.90
N ALA A 108 13.35 1.12 -5.76
CA ALA A 108 14.41 2.12 -5.91
C ALA A 108 13.88 3.47 -6.42
N ALA A 109 12.80 3.46 -7.21
CA ALA A 109 12.10 4.66 -7.67
C ALA A 109 11.15 5.26 -6.61
N GLY A 110 10.95 4.58 -5.47
CA GLY A 110 10.11 5.02 -4.36
C GLY A 110 8.69 4.45 -4.37
N PHE A 111 8.41 3.46 -5.19
CA PHE A 111 7.15 2.72 -5.15
C PHE A 111 7.16 1.69 -4.01
N GLY A 112 5.99 1.42 -3.44
CA GLY A 112 5.76 0.36 -2.48
C GLY A 112 4.46 -0.36 -2.80
N LEU A 113 4.44 -1.68 -2.65
CA LEU A 113 3.26 -2.51 -2.82
C LEU A 113 2.93 -3.21 -1.50
N VAL A 114 1.67 -3.09 -1.09
CA VAL A 114 1.10 -3.87 0.01
C VAL A 114 0.14 -4.89 -0.61
N PRO A 115 0.44 -6.20 -0.56
CA PRO A 115 -0.39 -7.21 -1.19
C PRO A 115 -1.72 -7.40 -0.46
N GLU A 116 -2.71 -7.94 -1.16
CA GLU A 116 -4.04 -8.22 -0.62
C GLU A 116 -3.97 -9.33 0.45
N ASP A 117 -3.30 -10.44 0.16
CA ASP A 117 -3.11 -11.54 1.11
C ASP A 117 -1.77 -11.40 1.84
N ARG A 118 -1.80 -10.68 2.97
CA ARG A 118 -0.62 -10.47 3.82
C ARG A 118 0.02 -11.78 4.32
N LYS A 119 -0.76 -12.85 4.47
CA LYS A 119 -0.23 -14.13 4.99
C LYS A 119 0.55 -14.91 3.94
N LYS A 120 0.13 -14.83 2.67
CA LYS A 120 0.79 -15.54 1.57
C LYS A 120 1.91 -14.73 0.94
N GLU A 121 1.75 -13.41 0.86
CA GLU A 121 2.56 -12.55 0.01
C GLU A 121 3.27 -11.43 0.77
N GLY A 122 2.75 -11.03 1.94
CA GLY A 122 3.24 -9.85 2.65
C GLY A 122 4.10 -10.12 3.87
N LEU A 123 4.08 -11.33 4.44
CA LEU A 123 4.76 -11.65 5.70
C LEU A 123 5.47 -13.00 5.65
N PHE A 124 6.66 -13.04 6.23
CA PHE A 124 7.37 -14.28 6.57
C PHE A 124 6.87 -14.79 7.92
N LEU A 125 5.80 -15.60 7.90
CA LEU A 125 5.09 -16.03 9.11
C LEU A 125 5.95 -16.82 10.11
N GLN A 126 7.00 -17.49 9.65
CA GLN A 126 7.96 -18.21 10.49
C GLN A 126 9.05 -17.31 11.08
N SER A 127 9.10 -16.05 10.67
CA SER A 127 10.10 -15.07 11.10
C SER A 127 9.51 -14.10 12.12
N GLY A 128 10.38 -13.59 13.01
CA GLY A 128 9.96 -12.62 14.02
C GLY A 128 9.57 -11.25 13.45
N VAL A 129 8.97 -10.42 14.29
CA VAL A 129 8.53 -9.06 13.94
C VAL A 129 9.69 -8.21 13.40
N ARG A 130 10.86 -8.27 14.04
CA ARG A 130 12.09 -7.58 13.61
C ARG A 130 12.39 -7.83 12.13
N PHE A 131 12.48 -9.10 11.74
CA PHE A 131 12.78 -9.49 10.36
C PHE A 131 11.75 -8.95 9.38
N ASN A 132 10.46 -9.13 9.68
CA ASN A 132 9.37 -8.60 8.83
C ASN A 132 9.37 -7.07 8.72
N THR A 133 9.83 -6.37 9.75
CA THR A 133 9.93 -4.91 9.73
C THR A 133 11.11 -4.42 8.89
N THR A 134 12.20 -5.16 8.86
CA THR A 134 13.48 -4.67 8.32
C THR A 134 13.87 -5.26 6.98
N ILE A 135 13.20 -6.35 6.52
CA ILE A 135 13.61 -7.07 5.31
C ILE A 135 13.73 -6.18 4.07
N ASN A 136 12.78 -5.25 3.87
CA ASN A 136 12.78 -4.36 2.71
C ASN A 136 13.84 -3.25 2.79
N VAL A 137 14.47 -3.08 3.95
CA VAL A 137 15.47 -2.03 4.18
C VAL A 137 16.85 -2.58 4.59
N ILE A 138 17.07 -3.88 4.42
CA ILE A 138 18.35 -4.56 4.70
C ILE A 138 19.56 -3.79 4.14
N PRO A 139 19.54 -3.26 2.90
CA PRO A 139 20.68 -2.51 2.37
C PRO A 139 21.09 -1.28 3.21
N ARG A 140 20.21 -0.78 4.08
CA ARG A 140 20.50 0.38 4.94
C ARG A 140 21.46 0.06 6.09
N PHE A 141 21.47 -1.20 6.55
CA PHE A 141 22.30 -1.64 7.67
C PHE A 141 23.24 -2.82 7.36
N LEU A 142 23.14 -3.39 6.14
CA LEU A 142 24.08 -4.38 5.63
C LEU A 142 25.08 -3.68 4.68
N LYS A 143 26.35 -3.60 5.07
CA LYS A 143 27.41 -3.05 4.22
C LYS A 143 28.54 -4.07 4.09
N LYS A 144 28.95 -4.39 2.86
CA LYS A 144 30.06 -5.32 2.57
C LYS A 144 29.97 -6.62 3.38
N LEU A 145 28.76 -7.22 3.46
CA LEU A 145 28.47 -8.45 4.23
C LEU A 145 28.56 -8.30 5.76
N VAL A 146 28.77 -7.10 6.28
CA VAL A 146 28.75 -6.83 7.71
C VAL A 146 27.39 -6.30 8.12
N TRP A 147 26.77 -7.00 9.05
CA TRP A 147 25.45 -6.65 9.61
C TRP A 147 25.59 -5.68 10.78
N ASN A 148 25.05 -4.48 10.63
CA ASN A 148 25.06 -3.50 11.70
C ASN A 148 23.78 -3.60 12.55
N ARG A 149 23.84 -4.40 13.62
CA ARG A 149 22.70 -4.64 14.51
C ARG A 149 22.20 -3.38 15.19
N ALA A 150 23.07 -2.50 15.63
CA ALA A 150 22.64 -1.25 16.30
C ALA A 150 21.79 -0.38 15.39
N LYS A 151 22.13 -0.30 14.10
CA LYS A 151 21.34 0.44 13.12
C LYS A 151 20.02 -0.25 12.77
N GLU A 152 19.98 -1.57 12.78
CA GLU A 152 18.73 -2.33 12.64
C GLU A 152 17.81 -2.08 13.85
N ASP A 153 18.34 -2.12 15.07
CA ASP A 153 17.61 -1.87 16.31
C ASP A 153 16.99 -0.47 16.30
N GLU A 154 17.76 0.56 15.92
CA GLU A 154 17.25 1.92 15.78
C GLU A 154 16.05 2.01 14.83
N ILE A 155 16.11 1.34 13.68
CA ILE A 155 15.00 1.30 12.71
C ILE A 155 13.77 0.60 13.30
N VAL A 156 13.97 -0.52 14.00
CA VAL A 156 12.87 -1.29 14.60
C VAL A 156 12.21 -0.46 15.72
N ASP A 157 13.00 0.10 16.62
CA ASP A 157 12.49 0.89 17.75
C ASP A 157 11.72 2.11 17.28
N GLN A 158 12.23 2.81 16.26
CA GLN A 158 11.51 3.92 15.66
C GLN A 158 10.16 3.48 15.09
N LYS A 159 10.09 2.34 14.39
CA LYS A 159 8.83 1.82 13.84
C LYS A 159 7.86 1.34 14.92
N ILE A 160 8.35 0.79 16.00
CA ILE A 160 7.52 0.45 17.18
C ILE A 160 6.91 1.72 17.77
N GLN A 161 7.70 2.75 18.02
CA GLN A 161 7.19 4.01 18.54
C GLN A 161 6.18 4.68 17.61
N ASP A 162 6.45 4.71 16.30
CA ASP A 162 5.56 5.30 15.31
C ASP A 162 4.18 4.60 15.21
N LYS A 163 4.13 3.29 15.45
CA LYS A 163 2.92 2.49 15.20
C LYS A 163 2.26 1.94 16.45
N ILE A 164 3.04 1.50 17.43
CA ILE A 164 2.55 0.84 18.66
C ILE A 164 2.38 1.84 19.81
N GLY A 165 3.24 2.85 19.92
CA GLY A 165 3.15 3.89 20.93
C GLY A 165 1.91 4.80 20.86
N ARG A 166 1.09 4.64 19.79
CA ARG A 166 -0.21 5.33 19.65
C ARG A 166 -1.41 4.45 20.02
N ALA A 167 -1.18 3.23 20.49
CA ALA A 167 -2.22 2.26 20.83
C ALA A 167 -2.49 2.16 22.34
N SER A 168 -1.94 3.10 23.13
CA SER A 168 -2.21 3.24 24.57
C SER A 168 -3.13 4.40 24.87
#